data_102fc661bfe5970f6d83f002b2ab3f85
#
_entry.id   102fc661bfe5970f6d83f002b2ab3f85
#
_cell.length_a   1.000
_cell.length_b   1.000
_cell.length_c   1.000
_cell.angle_alpha   90.00
_cell.angle_beta   90.00
_cell.angle_gamma   90.00
#
_symmetry.space_group_name_H-M   'P 1'
#
loop_
_entity.id
_entity.type
_entity.pdbx_description
1 polymer ?
#
loop_
_entity_poly.entity_id
_entity_poly.type
_entity_poly.pdbx_seq_one_letter_code
_entity_poly.pdbx_strand_id
1 'polypeptide(L)'
;MRRRLEGTYDVDEWGLDKDFVAATSPVFGLRWQIEAIGADVLPARGPVLLVANSRLGLSEPFVLTRGIRHATGRFLRVAGVPDIAPVGPALRRLGGVLARRDEVGGLLRAGQMVGLTLGPSVRRDRAGSVRADLVAPALDARADVVPVALIGREVGRHWKLVVGPAIERPPSRGPLAAAELAERIRHGVQTMLDDAFGRKS
;
A
#
# COMPACT_ATOMS: atom_id res chain seq x y z
N MET A 1 19.85 7.00 19.25
CA MET A 1 19.28 7.43 20.54
C MET A 1 19.61 8.88 20.90
N ARG A 2 20.84 9.37 20.74
CA ARG A 2 21.24 10.79 21.04
C ARG A 2 20.38 11.85 20.32
N ARG A 3 20.11 11.74 19.00
CA ARG A 3 19.30 12.72 18.24
C ARG A 3 17.85 12.87 18.76
N ARG A 4 17.28 11.84 19.41
CA ARG A 4 15.95 11.93 20.03
C ARG A 4 15.92 12.84 21.26
N LEU A 5 17.04 12.94 21.98
CA LEU A 5 17.17 13.80 23.16
C LEU A 5 17.41 15.27 22.77
N GLU A 6 17.89 15.51 21.55
CA GLU A 6 18.20 16.85 21.01
C GLU A 6 17.06 17.45 20.18
N GLY A 7 15.90 16.76 20.07
CA GLY A 7 14.71 17.27 19.37
C GLY A 7 14.81 17.39 17.85
N THR A 8 15.90 16.91 17.24
CA THR A 8 16.12 16.92 15.79
C THR A 8 15.59 15.62 15.17
N TYR A 9 14.30 15.59 14.86
CA TYR A 9 13.67 14.50 14.12
C TYR A 9 13.65 14.82 12.63
N ASP A 10 14.13 13.90 11.81
CA ASP A 10 13.96 13.95 10.35
C ASP A 10 12.57 13.36 10.00
N VAL A 11 11.53 14.04 10.49
CA VAL A 11 10.12 13.72 10.21
C VAL A 11 9.73 14.54 9.00
N ASP A 12 9.27 13.88 7.93
CA ASP A 12 8.81 14.60 6.76
C ASP A 12 7.44 15.29 6.98
N GLU A 13 7.02 16.09 5.99
CA GLU A 13 5.76 16.86 6.02
C GLU A 13 4.52 15.99 6.31
N TRP A 14 4.61 14.68 6.07
CA TRP A 14 3.53 13.70 6.24
C TRP A 14 3.69 12.82 7.48
N GLY A 15 4.67 13.12 8.33
CA GLY A 15 4.87 12.47 9.61
C GLY A 15 5.73 11.20 9.59
N LEU A 16 6.35 10.82 8.46
CA LEU A 16 7.26 9.67 8.41
C LEU A 16 8.58 9.98 9.12
N ASP A 17 8.94 9.13 10.05
CA ASP A 17 10.22 9.12 10.77
C ASP A 17 11.07 7.98 10.23
N LYS A 18 12.04 8.29 9.35
CA LYS A 18 12.91 7.29 8.72
C LYS A 18 13.77 6.52 9.73
N ASP A 19 14.19 7.20 10.79
CA ASP A 19 14.98 6.59 11.86
C ASP A 19 14.12 5.63 12.68
N PHE A 20 12.86 5.99 12.93
CA PHE A 20 11.92 5.11 13.61
C PHE A 20 11.59 3.86 12.79
N VAL A 21 11.40 4.00 11.48
CA VAL A 21 11.22 2.86 10.57
C VAL A 21 12.45 1.96 10.55
N ALA A 22 13.66 2.54 10.52
CA ALA A 22 14.90 1.77 10.56
C ALA A 22 15.07 1.01 11.87
N ALA A 23 14.77 1.66 13.01
CA ALA A 23 14.87 1.05 14.34
C ALA A 23 13.88 -0.10 14.57
N THR A 24 12.67 -0.01 13.98
CA THR A 24 11.64 -1.05 14.11
C THR A 24 11.77 -2.17 13.08
N SER A 25 12.51 -1.94 11.99
CA SER A 25 12.67 -2.90 10.88
C SER A 25 13.16 -4.30 11.30
N PRO A 26 14.12 -4.48 12.23
CA PRO A 26 14.55 -5.81 12.67
C PRO A 26 13.43 -6.61 13.32
N VAL A 27 12.59 -5.98 14.16
CA VAL A 27 11.48 -6.62 14.85
C VAL A 27 10.47 -7.17 13.84
N PHE A 28 10.11 -6.37 12.85
CA PHE A 28 9.23 -6.80 11.76
C PHE A 28 9.87 -7.90 10.90
N GLY A 29 11.21 -7.89 10.74
CA GLY A 29 11.96 -8.91 10.04
C GLY A 29 11.90 -10.28 10.68
N LEU A 30 11.91 -10.32 12.00
CA LEU A 30 11.74 -11.56 12.76
C LEU A 30 10.32 -12.11 12.67
N ARG A 31 9.32 -11.21 12.52
CA ARG A 31 7.90 -11.59 12.48
C ARG A 31 7.47 -12.13 11.11
N TRP A 32 7.93 -11.50 10.01
CA TRP A 32 7.49 -11.84 8.66
C TRP A 32 8.64 -12.06 7.70
N GLN A 33 8.58 -13.19 6.98
CA GLN A 33 9.40 -13.52 5.83
C GLN A 33 8.56 -13.24 4.58
N ILE A 34 8.96 -12.25 3.80
CA ILE A 34 8.18 -11.75 2.66
C ILE A 34 8.95 -12.01 1.39
N GLU A 35 8.37 -12.83 0.51
CA GLU A 35 8.82 -13.03 -0.86
C GLU A 35 8.09 -12.02 -1.75
N ALA A 36 8.83 -11.09 -2.36
CA ALA A 36 8.27 -10.12 -3.30
C ALA A 36 8.56 -10.59 -4.73
N ILE A 37 7.50 -10.71 -5.53
CA ILE A 37 7.54 -11.19 -6.92
C ILE A 37 7.01 -10.07 -7.82
N GLY A 38 7.69 -9.80 -8.94
CA GLY A 38 7.29 -8.80 -9.92
C GLY A 38 7.48 -7.35 -9.49
N ALA A 39 8.22 -7.09 -8.41
CA ALA A 39 8.45 -5.72 -7.93
C ALA A 39 9.37 -4.88 -8.83
N ASP A 40 10.07 -5.51 -9.76
CA ASP A 40 10.92 -4.88 -10.77
C ASP A 40 10.14 -4.01 -11.77
N VAL A 41 8.84 -4.24 -11.93
CA VAL A 41 7.97 -3.39 -12.77
C VAL A 41 7.69 -2.02 -12.13
N LEU A 42 7.98 -1.85 -10.84
CA LEU A 42 7.71 -0.60 -10.14
C LEU A 42 8.76 0.46 -10.51
N PRO A 43 8.34 1.68 -10.87
CA PRO A 43 9.28 2.72 -11.24
C PRO A 43 10.11 3.16 -10.04
N ALA A 44 11.39 3.45 -10.28
CA ALA A 44 12.32 3.91 -9.24
C ALA A 44 11.94 5.28 -8.66
N ARG A 45 11.20 6.10 -9.40
CA ARG A 45 10.74 7.45 -9.01
C ARG A 45 9.35 7.72 -9.57
N GLY A 46 8.72 8.77 -9.05
CA GLY A 46 7.40 9.21 -9.49
C GLY A 46 6.25 8.63 -8.67
N PRO A 47 5.04 9.16 -8.88
CA PRO A 47 3.86 8.75 -8.13
C PRO A 47 3.39 7.36 -8.53
N VAL A 48 3.14 6.53 -7.54
CA VAL A 48 2.60 5.17 -7.72
C VAL A 48 1.50 4.94 -6.72
N LEU A 49 0.39 4.41 -7.16
CA LEU A 49 -0.69 3.92 -6.31
C LEU A 49 -0.69 2.39 -6.35
N LEU A 50 -0.26 1.77 -5.26
CA LEU A 50 -0.38 0.32 -5.07
C LEU A 50 -1.71 -0.01 -4.41
N VAL A 51 -2.44 -0.97 -4.96
CA VAL A 51 -3.72 -1.39 -4.37
C VAL A 51 -3.69 -2.88 -4.10
N ALA A 52 -3.76 -3.25 -2.82
CA ALA A 52 -3.63 -4.62 -2.37
C ALA A 52 -4.95 -5.17 -1.83
N ASN A 53 -5.16 -6.49 -1.97
CA ASN A 53 -6.24 -7.16 -1.26
C ASN A 53 -6.05 -7.02 0.25
N SER A 54 -7.16 -7.03 0.98
CA SER A 54 -7.18 -7.05 2.43
C SER A 54 -8.18 -8.08 2.95
N ARG A 55 -7.90 -8.57 4.12
CA ARG A 55 -8.79 -9.38 4.94
C ARG A 55 -9.05 -8.68 6.26
N LEU A 56 -9.61 -9.35 7.21
CA LEU A 56 -9.86 -8.82 8.56
C LEU A 56 -8.59 -8.84 9.45
N GLY A 57 -7.42 -8.76 8.84
CA GLY A 57 -6.14 -8.81 9.54
C GLY A 57 -5.48 -7.44 9.69
N LEU A 58 -4.48 -7.39 10.56
CA LEU A 58 -3.66 -6.20 10.80
C LEU A 58 -2.28 -6.29 10.14
N SER A 59 -1.89 -7.47 9.65
CA SER A 59 -0.55 -7.71 9.11
C SER A 59 -0.36 -7.15 7.70
N GLU A 60 -1.41 -7.10 6.87
CA GLU A 60 -1.29 -6.74 5.46
C GLU A 60 -0.62 -5.38 5.21
N PRO A 61 -0.97 -4.28 5.92
CA PRO A 61 -0.31 -2.99 5.72
C PRO A 61 1.20 -3.05 6.01
N PHE A 62 1.60 -3.78 7.04
CA PHE A 62 3.01 -3.94 7.41
C PHE A 62 3.77 -4.83 6.42
N VAL A 63 3.15 -5.93 5.98
CA VAL A 63 3.69 -6.82 4.96
C VAL A 63 3.89 -6.07 3.64
N LEU A 64 2.89 -5.30 3.22
CA LEU A 64 2.96 -4.47 2.01
C LEU A 64 4.11 -3.45 2.11
N THR A 65 4.14 -2.66 3.17
CA THR A 65 5.16 -1.63 3.38
C THR A 65 6.57 -2.22 3.38
N ARG A 66 6.76 -3.29 4.15
CA ARG A 66 8.06 -3.94 4.27
C ARG A 66 8.49 -4.62 2.99
N GLY A 67 7.58 -5.37 2.34
CA GLY A 67 7.88 -6.08 1.09
C GLY A 67 8.30 -5.12 -0.02
N ILE A 68 7.55 -4.05 -0.22
CA ILE A 68 7.87 -3.02 -1.21
C ILE A 68 9.19 -2.33 -0.88
N ARG A 69 9.41 -1.93 0.38
CA ARG A 69 10.67 -1.30 0.78
C ARG A 69 11.87 -2.20 0.55
N HIS A 70 11.76 -3.49 0.88
CA HIS A 70 12.85 -4.45 0.68
C HIS A 70 13.16 -4.66 -0.80
N ALA A 71 12.12 -4.75 -1.63
CA ALA A 71 12.27 -5.01 -3.05
C ALA A 71 12.72 -3.79 -3.87
N THR A 72 12.30 -2.57 -3.49
CA THR A 72 12.51 -1.38 -4.31
C THR A 72 13.36 -0.29 -3.66
N GLY A 73 13.62 -0.39 -2.35
CA GLY A 73 14.25 0.68 -1.57
C GLY A 73 13.34 1.88 -1.30
N ARG A 74 12.16 1.97 -1.93
CA ARG A 74 11.24 3.10 -1.77
C ARG A 74 10.39 2.96 -0.50
N PHE A 75 10.08 4.10 0.10
CA PHE A 75 9.10 4.16 1.18
C PHE A 75 7.69 4.12 0.60
N LEU A 76 6.84 3.29 1.20
CA LEU A 76 5.43 3.21 0.88
C LEU A 76 4.62 3.89 1.99
N ARG A 77 3.70 4.77 1.59
CA ARG A 77 2.73 5.40 2.49
C ARG A 77 1.44 4.60 2.44
N VAL A 78 1.03 4.02 3.56
CA VAL A 78 -0.20 3.22 3.59
C VAL A 78 -1.35 4.06 4.11
N ALA A 79 -2.38 4.21 3.28
CA ALA A 79 -3.61 4.90 3.67
C ALA A 79 -4.57 3.94 4.39
N GLY A 80 -5.23 4.48 5.42
CA GLY A 80 -6.21 3.73 6.20
C GLY A 80 -5.80 3.48 7.65
N VAL A 81 -4.76 4.16 8.14
CA VAL A 81 -4.43 4.06 9.57
C VAL A 81 -5.51 4.74 10.41
N PRO A 82 -5.85 4.18 11.57
CA PRO A 82 -6.80 4.80 12.50
C PRO A 82 -6.25 6.12 13.04
N ASP A 83 -7.11 7.11 13.21
CA ASP A 83 -6.76 8.42 13.81
C ASP A 83 -7.09 8.43 15.31
N ILE A 84 -6.61 7.44 16.03
CA ILE A 84 -6.88 7.25 17.47
C ILE A 84 -5.56 7.20 18.23
N ALA A 85 -5.40 8.09 19.21
CA ALA A 85 -4.24 8.09 20.09
C ALA A 85 -4.28 6.86 21.03
N PRO A 86 -3.12 6.26 21.35
CA PRO A 86 -1.76 6.60 20.89
C PRO A 86 -1.34 5.91 19.59
N VAL A 87 -2.19 5.09 18.99
CA VAL A 87 -1.87 4.21 17.86
C VAL A 87 -1.66 5.01 16.57
N GLY A 88 -2.56 5.96 16.27
CA GLY A 88 -2.49 6.77 15.05
C GLY A 88 -1.16 7.50 14.87
N PRO A 89 -0.69 8.27 15.87
CA PRO A 89 0.62 8.94 15.80
C PRO A 89 1.80 7.99 15.60
N ALA A 90 1.77 6.80 16.21
CA ALA A 90 2.82 5.80 16.01
C ALA A 90 2.82 5.23 14.58
N LEU A 91 1.63 4.95 14.03
CA LEU A 91 1.49 4.45 12.65
C LEU A 91 1.87 5.53 11.62
N ARG A 92 1.59 6.81 11.87
CA ARG A 92 2.04 7.91 11.01
C ARG A 92 3.56 7.96 10.92
N ARG A 93 4.29 7.74 12.02
CA ARG A 93 5.76 7.65 12.00
C ARG A 93 6.28 6.49 11.16
N LEU A 94 5.49 5.43 11.03
CA LEU A 94 5.79 4.29 10.15
C LEU A 94 5.38 4.52 8.69
N GLY A 95 4.84 5.70 8.35
CA GLY A 95 4.40 6.05 7.01
C GLY A 95 2.91 5.86 6.76
N GLY A 96 2.13 5.57 7.80
CA GLY A 96 0.69 5.52 7.70
C GLY A 96 0.07 6.90 7.50
N VAL A 97 -1.01 6.98 6.70
CA VAL A 97 -1.79 8.19 6.48
C VAL A 97 -3.27 7.87 6.55
N LEU A 98 -4.09 8.90 6.69
CA LEU A 98 -5.53 8.69 6.71
C LEU A 98 -6.04 8.30 5.32
N ALA A 99 -7.12 7.50 5.28
CA ALA A 99 -7.81 7.17 4.03
C ALA A 99 -8.69 8.34 3.59
N ARG A 100 -8.05 9.47 3.27
CA ARG A 100 -8.68 10.69 2.78
C ARG A 100 -8.16 11.03 1.39
N ARG A 101 -9.06 11.46 0.51
CA ARG A 101 -8.72 11.84 -0.87
C ARG A 101 -7.59 12.87 -0.91
N ASP A 102 -7.63 13.86 0.00
CA ASP A 102 -6.67 14.97 0.03
C ASP A 102 -5.26 14.48 0.40
N GLU A 103 -5.14 13.61 1.40
CA GLU A 103 -3.85 13.04 1.83
C GLU A 103 -3.26 12.16 0.73
N VAL A 104 -4.07 11.25 0.15
CA VAL A 104 -3.64 10.40 -0.97
C VAL A 104 -3.21 11.27 -2.16
N GLY A 105 -4.00 12.27 -2.52
CA GLY A 105 -3.71 13.16 -3.63
C GLY A 105 -2.48 14.03 -3.39
N GLY A 106 -2.29 14.54 -2.19
CA GLY A 106 -1.11 15.31 -1.80
C GLY A 106 0.18 14.49 -1.96
N LEU A 107 0.18 13.27 -1.42
CA LEU A 107 1.31 12.35 -1.52
C LEU A 107 1.64 11.97 -2.98
N LEU A 108 0.62 11.65 -3.78
CA LEU A 108 0.85 11.32 -5.19
C LEU A 108 1.40 12.52 -5.98
N ARG A 109 0.88 13.75 -5.77
CA ARG A 109 1.44 14.97 -6.38
C ARG A 109 2.88 15.24 -5.95
N ALA A 110 3.24 14.86 -4.72
CA ALA A 110 4.62 14.91 -4.23
C ALA A 110 5.52 13.76 -4.74
N GLY A 111 5.05 12.97 -5.71
CA GLY A 111 5.80 11.87 -6.30
C GLY A 111 6.00 10.66 -5.39
N GLN A 112 5.21 10.57 -4.32
CA GLN A 112 5.31 9.46 -3.36
C GLN A 112 4.63 8.19 -3.87
N MET A 113 5.02 7.06 -3.28
CA MET A 113 4.35 5.78 -3.47
C MET A 113 3.30 5.60 -2.36
N VAL A 114 2.05 5.39 -2.75
CA VAL A 114 0.92 5.24 -1.82
C VAL A 114 0.33 3.85 -1.95
N GLY A 115 0.11 3.17 -0.83
CA GLY A 115 -0.58 1.90 -0.73
C GLY A 115 -2.01 2.08 -0.22
N LEU A 116 -2.95 1.49 -0.92
CA LEU A 116 -4.32 1.33 -0.46
C LEU A 116 -4.59 -0.16 -0.26
N THR A 117 -5.42 -0.48 0.72
CA THR A 117 -6.01 -1.81 0.84
C THR A 117 -7.45 -1.78 0.37
N LEU A 118 -7.86 -2.82 -0.34
CA LEU A 118 -9.26 -3.05 -0.68
C LEU A 118 -10.09 -3.21 0.59
N GLY A 119 -11.39 -3.00 0.49
CA GLY A 119 -12.30 -3.37 1.56
C GLY A 119 -12.09 -4.84 1.98
N PRO A 120 -12.20 -5.16 3.27
CA PRO A 120 -11.86 -6.48 3.76
C PRO A 120 -12.77 -7.55 3.16
N SER A 121 -12.17 -8.68 2.76
CA SER A 121 -12.88 -9.86 2.31
C SER A 121 -12.70 -11.01 3.29
N VAL A 122 -13.79 -11.68 3.65
CA VAL A 122 -13.75 -12.89 4.49
C VAL A 122 -13.05 -14.04 3.75
N ARG A 123 -13.19 -14.08 2.43
CA ARG A 123 -12.61 -15.12 1.59
C ARG A 123 -11.21 -14.71 1.11
N ARG A 124 -10.26 -15.66 1.19
CA ARG A 124 -8.86 -15.43 0.79
C ARG A 124 -8.69 -15.23 -0.73
N ASP A 125 -9.57 -15.84 -1.49
CA ASP A 125 -9.59 -15.89 -2.96
C ASP A 125 -10.49 -14.81 -3.58
N ARG A 126 -10.89 -13.81 -2.79
CA ARG A 126 -11.77 -12.72 -3.27
C ARG A 126 -11.18 -11.35 -2.99
N ALA A 127 -11.12 -10.56 -4.03
CA ALA A 127 -10.87 -9.13 -3.92
C ALA A 127 -12.08 -8.44 -3.27
N GLY A 128 -11.79 -7.57 -2.32
CA GLY A 128 -12.81 -6.73 -1.71
C GLY A 128 -13.21 -5.55 -2.59
N SER A 129 -14.00 -4.64 -2.05
CA SER A 129 -14.42 -3.42 -2.74
C SER A 129 -13.28 -2.40 -2.85
N VAL A 130 -13.30 -1.62 -3.91
CA VAL A 130 -12.38 -0.50 -4.13
C VAL A 130 -13.13 0.81 -3.88
N ARG A 131 -12.55 1.69 -3.08
CA ARG A 131 -13.07 3.03 -2.86
C ARG A 131 -12.66 3.95 -4.00
N ALA A 132 -13.61 4.27 -4.90
CA ALA A 132 -13.36 5.12 -6.07
C ALA A 132 -12.84 6.53 -5.71
N ASP A 133 -13.28 7.08 -4.57
CA ASP A 133 -12.83 8.37 -4.05
C ASP A 133 -11.33 8.39 -3.67
N LEU A 134 -10.78 7.24 -3.25
CA LEU A 134 -9.36 7.10 -2.91
C LEU A 134 -8.47 6.79 -4.11
N VAL A 135 -9.02 6.25 -5.20
CA VAL A 135 -8.25 6.00 -6.43
C VAL A 135 -8.32 7.17 -7.41
N ALA A 136 -9.35 8.02 -7.32
CA ALA A 136 -9.49 9.22 -8.15
C ALA A 136 -8.22 10.11 -8.17
N PRO A 137 -7.53 10.35 -7.05
CA PRO A 137 -6.30 11.14 -7.04
C PRO A 137 -5.19 10.61 -7.95
N ALA A 138 -5.16 9.30 -8.24
CA ALA A 138 -4.18 8.73 -9.16
C ALA A 138 -4.39 9.21 -10.60
N LEU A 139 -5.65 9.47 -11.02
CA LEU A 139 -5.96 10.06 -12.31
C LEU A 139 -5.46 11.51 -12.39
N ASP A 140 -5.66 12.27 -11.31
CA ASP A 140 -5.26 13.68 -11.23
C ASP A 140 -3.73 13.83 -11.22
N ALA A 141 -3.05 12.99 -10.47
CA ALA A 141 -1.58 12.98 -10.34
C ALA A 141 -0.88 12.23 -11.49
N ARG A 142 -1.61 11.61 -12.42
CA ARG A 142 -1.07 10.72 -13.45
C ARG A 142 -0.17 9.61 -12.86
N ALA A 143 -0.52 9.13 -11.68
CA ALA A 143 0.22 8.07 -11.01
C ALA A 143 0.06 6.72 -11.71
N ASP A 144 1.11 5.91 -11.70
CA ASP A 144 0.96 4.52 -12.10
C ASP A 144 0.12 3.78 -11.06
N VAL A 145 -0.84 3.01 -11.53
CA VAL A 145 -1.74 2.25 -10.66
C VAL A 145 -1.40 0.77 -10.81
N VAL A 146 -1.00 0.15 -9.71
CA VAL A 146 -0.46 -1.21 -9.75
C VAL A 146 -1.20 -2.09 -8.73
N PRO A 147 -1.82 -3.20 -9.19
CA PRO A 147 -2.46 -4.15 -8.30
C PRO A 147 -1.41 -5.00 -7.59
N VAL A 148 -1.69 -5.35 -6.35
CA VAL A 148 -0.82 -6.21 -5.54
C VAL A 148 -1.65 -7.31 -4.89
N ALA A 149 -1.19 -8.56 -4.96
CA ALA A 149 -1.78 -9.65 -4.21
C ALA A 149 -0.91 -9.99 -2.99
N LEU A 150 -1.51 -9.91 -1.80
CA LEU A 150 -0.93 -10.35 -0.55
C LEU A 150 -1.47 -11.74 -0.20
N ILE A 151 -0.57 -12.73 -0.18
CA ILE A 151 -0.91 -14.14 0.03
C ILE A 151 -0.18 -14.62 1.27
N GLY A 152 -0.93 -14.88 2.33
CA GLY A 152 -0.38 -15.32 3.61
C GLY A 152 -1.48 -15.62 4.63
N ARG A 153 -1.08 -15.84 5.86
CA ARG A 153 -1.99 -16.01 7.01
C ARG A 153 -1.60 -15.03 8.09
N GLU A 154 -2.58 -14.42 8.77
CA GLU A 154 -2.36 -13.42 9.82
C GLU A 154 -1.39 -13.92 10.90
N VAL A 155 -1.57 -15.16 11.35
CA VAL A 155 -0.68 -15.80 12.34
C VAL A 155 0.57 -16.41 11.71
N GLY A 156 0.66 -16.47 10.37
CA GLY A 156 1.79 -17.05 9.64
C GLY A 156 2.98 -16.10 9.55
N ARG A 157 4.18 -16.68 9.35
CA ARG A 157 5.41 -15.91 9.13
C ARG A 157 5.69 -15.69 7.65
N HIS A 158 5.24 -16.61 6.78
CA HIS A 158 5.52 -16.56 5.35
C HIS A 158 4.42 -15.84 4.60
N TRP A 159 4.83 -14.84 3.83
CA TRP A 159 3.97 -14.05 2.97
C TRP A 159 4.57 -13.96 1.57
N LYS A 160 3.70 -14.03 0.56
CA LYS A 160 4.03 -13.66 -0.81
C LYS A 160 3.36 -12.33 -1.13
N LEU A 161 4.13 -11.43 -1.68
CA LEU A 161 3.70 -10.16 -2.22
C LEU A 161 3.92 -10.23 -3.72
N VAL A 162 2.85 -10.33 -4.48
CA VAL A 162 2.91 -10.39 -5.95
C VAL A 162 2.49 -9.05 -6.49
N VAL A 163 3.36 -8.42 -7.28
CA VAL A 163 3.09 -7.14 -7.95
C VAL A 163 2.65 -7.45 -9.36
N GLY A 164 1.46 -6.98 -9.73
CA GLY A 164 0.91 -7.15 -11.07
C GLY A 164 1.37 -6.07 -12.06
N PRO A 165 0.97 -6.19 -13.32
CA PRO A 165 1.23 -5.14 -14.31
C PRO A 165 0.47 -3.85 -13.97
N ALA A 166 1.00 -2.71 -14.40
CA ALA A 166 0.32 -1.43 -14.24
C ALA A 166 -1.03 -1.45 -14.98
N ILE A 167 -2.05 -0.93 -14.31
CA ILE A 167 -3.40 -0.86 -14.86
C ILE A 167 -3.50 0.37 -15.77
N GLU A 168 -4.01 0.15 -16.97
CA GLU A 168 -4.26 1.23 -17.90
C GLU A 168 -5.31 2.19 -17.35
N ARG A 169 -4.96 3.46 -17.28
CA ARG A 169 -5.84 4.52 -16.78
C ARG A 169 -6.90 4.87 -17.82
N PRO A 170 -8.15 5.11 -17.40
CA PRO A 170 -9.15 5.70 -18.28
C PRO A 170 -8.64 7.02 -18.90
N PRO A 171 -8.97 7.33 -20.14
CA PRO A 171 -8.52 8.56 -20.81
C PRO A 171 -9.16 9.82 -20.20
N SER A 172 -10.34 9.68 -19.62
CA SER A 172 -11.08 10.75 -18.97
C SER A 172 -10.73 10.91 -17.48
N ARG A 173 -11.22 11.99 -16.89
CA ARG A 173 -11.14 12.28 -15.47
C ARG A 173 -12.55 12.46 -14.91
N GLY A 174 -12.69 12.35 -13.62
CA GLY A 174 -13.96 12.55 -12.94
C GLY A 174 -14.54 11.27 -12.33
N PRO A 175 -15.76 11.34 -11.77
CA PRO A 175 -16.32 10.23 -10.98
C PRO A 175 -16.49 8.93 -11.74
N LEU A 176 -16.90 8.98 -13.01
CA LEU A 176 -17.06 7.78 -13.84
C LEU A 176 -15.72 7.13 -14.15
N ALA A 177 -14.69 7.91 -14.50
CA ALA A 177 -13.35 7.38 -14.71
C ALA A 177 -12.75 6.78 -13.42
N ALA A 178 -13.02 7.39 -12.28
CA ALA A 178 -12.61 6.85 -10.99
C ALA A 178 -13.30 5.52 -10.66
N ALA A 179 -14.60 5.40 -10.97
CA ALA A 179 -15.34 4.15 -10.81
C ALA A 179 -14.84 3.06 -11.77
N GLU A 180 -14.58 3.41 -13.01
CA GLU A 180 -13.99 2.50 -14.00
C GLU A 180 -12.60 2.02 -13.57
N LEU A 181 -11.74 2.94 -13.11
CA LEU A 181 -10.43 2.58 -12.59
C LEU A 181 -10.54 1.65 -11.38
N ALA A 182 -11.47 1.92 -10.47
CA ALA A 182 -11.73 1.08 -9.31
C ALA A 182 -12.11 -0.36 -9.70
N GLU A 183 -12.96 -0.53 -10.73
CA GLU A 183 -13.32 -1.86 -11.25
C GLU A 183 -12.14 -2.56 -11.93
N ARG A 184 -11.35 -1.85 -12.73
CA ARG A 184 -10.12 -2.41 -13.34
C ARG A 184 -9.15 -2.89 -12.27
N ILE A 185 -8.96 -2.11 -11.20
CA ILE A 185 -8.12 -2.50 -10.04
C ILE A 185 -8.67 -3.76 -9.38
N ARG A 186 -9.97 -3.78 -9.06
CA ARG A 186 -10.61 -4.93 -8.42
C ARG A 186 -10.44 -6.18 -9.28
N HIS A 187 -10.66 -6.07 -10.58
CA HIS A 187 -10.48 -7.17 -11.53
C HIS A 187 -9.02 -7.65 -11.56
N GLY A 188 -8.06 -6.73 -11.67
CA GLY A 188 -6.63 -7.08 -11.67
C GLY A 188 -6.20 -7.83 -10.40
N VAL A 189 -6.62 -7.35 -9.22
CA VAL A 189 -6.34 -8.04 -7.96
C VAL A 189 -7.06 -9.41 -7.91
N GLN A 190 -8.31 -9.50 -8.39
CA GLN A 190 -9.04 -10.77 -8.43
C GLN A 190 -8.33 -11.81 -9.31
N THR A 191 -7.90 -11.43 -10.51
CA THR A 191 -7.15 -12.32 -11.42
C THR A 191 -5.90 -12.86 -10.74
N MET A 192 -5.13 -12.00 -10.07
CA MET A 192 -3.91 -12.43 -9.35
C MET A 192 -4.23 -13.40 -8.20
N LEU A 193 -5.36 -13.23 -7.52
CA LEU A 193 -5.81 -14.14 -6.48
C LEU A 193 -6.28 -15.47 -7.07
N ASP A 194 -7.00 -15.45 -8.20
CA ASP A 194 -7.46 -16.66 -8.89
C ASP A 194 -6.26 -17.50 -9.36
N ASP A 195 -5.23 -16.87 -9.92
CA ASP A 195 -3.97 -17.51 -10.30
C ASP A 195 -3.27 -18.14 -9.09
N ALA A 196 -3.20 -17.38 -7.98
CA ALA A 196 -2.50 -17.82 -6.78
C ALA A 196 -3.20 -19.00 -6.06
N PHE A 197 -4.53 -19.09 -6.19
CA PHE A 197 -5.34 -20.12 -5.57
C PHE A 197 -5.80 -21.21 -6.55
N GLY A 198 -5.26 -21.22 -7.78
CA GLY A 198 -5.50 -22.27 -8.78
C GLY A 198 -6.91 -22.26 -9.38
N ARG A 199 -7.58 -21.10 -9.37
CA ARG A 199 -8.85 -20.92 -10.05
C ARG A 199 -8.59 -20.43 -11.48
N LYS A 200 -8.74 -21.33 -12.45
CA LYS A 200 -8.85 -20.90 -13.83
C LYS A 200 -10.22 -20.23 -14.02
N SER A 201 -10.21 -18.98 -14.44
CA SER A 201 -11.41 -18.27 -14.94
C SER A 201 -11.91 -18.87 -16.23
#